data_6fea8249b76ed79c08c21e11f6981750
#
_entry.id   6fea8249b76ed79c08c21e11f6981750
#
_cell.length_a   1.000
_cell.length_b   1.000
_cell.length_c   1.000
_cell.angle_alpha   90.00
_cell.angle_beta   90.00
_cell.angle_gamma   90.00
#
_symmetry.space_group_name_H-M   'P 1'
#
loop_
_entity.id
_entity.type
_entity.pdbx_description
1 polymer ?
#
loop_
_entity_poly.entity_id
_entity_poly.type
_entity_poly.pdbx_seq_one_letter_code
_entity_poly.pdbx_strand_id
1 'polypeptide(L)'
;LVDAFKEDLELLAGEMDVSVKVKYADSSQRNEDMMVEELLDEGCSLICVNLVDRAAPSSVIHAAQSREVPVIFFNREPVEEDLNRWNRLYYVGANAKESGDLQGEEACRYLKSHPEADRNGDGEIEYVLFEGEAGHQDAIIRTDRSLKKIKEGGIKLQELNFQIANWSRTQAKSRMIQLINRFGNQI
;
A
#
# COMPACT_ATOMS: atom_id res chain seq x y z
N LEU A 1 -2.49 -9.33 3.76
CA LEU A 1 -3.34 -8.88 2.66
C LEU A 1 -3.49 -9.99 1.61
N VAL A 2 -2.38 -10.51 1.06
CA VAL A 2 -2.41 -11.55 0.00
C VAL A 2 -3.11 -12.81 0.47
N ASP A 3 -2.84 -13.27 1.70
CA ASP A 3 -3.48 -14.45 2.26
C ASP A 3 -4.99 -14.26 2.47
N ALA A 4 -5.42 -13.09 2.98
CA ALA A 4 -6.84 -12.77 3.11
C ALA A 4 -7.53 -12.71 1.73
N PHE A 5 -6.88 -12.10 0.74
CA PHE A 5 -7.39 -12.07 -0.63
C PHE A 5 -7.54 -13.49 -1.21
N LYS A 6 -6.56 -14.37 -0.96
CA LYS A 6 -6.61 -15.77 -1.35
C LYS A 6 -7.80 -16.51 -0.73
N GLU A 7 -7.97 -16.39 0.59
CA GLU A 7 -9.06 -17.03 1.33
C GLU A 7 -10.43 -16.59 0.80
N ASP A 8 -10.64 -15.28 0.60
CA ASP A 8 -11.88 -14.75 0.05
C ASP A 8 -12.12 -15.21 -1.41
N LEU A 9 -11.05 -15.25 -2.22
CA LEU A 9 -11.13 -15.69 -3.61
C LEU A 9 -11.46 -17.18 -3.71
N GLU A 10 -10.86 -18.04 -2.87
CA GLU A 10 -11.14 -19.47 -2.81
C GLU A 10 -12.59 -19.76 -2.35
N LEU A 11 -13.09 -18.96 -1.40
CA LEU A 11 -14.47 -19.08 -0.93
C LEU A 11 -15.46 -18.74 -2.06
N LEU A 12 -15.28 -17.59 -2.71
CA LEU A 12 -16.14 -17.14 -3.81
C LEU A 12 -16.04 -18.06 -5.03
N ALA A 13 -14.85 -18.59 -5.32
CA ALA A 13 -14.63 -19.50 -6.42
C ALA A 13 -15.43 -20.80 -6.27
N GLY A 14 -15.54 -21.32 -5.05
CA GLY A 14 -16.35 -22.52 -4.76
C GLY A 14 -17.86 -22.30 -5.03
N GLU A 15 -18.35 -21.06 -4.85
CA GLU A 15 -19.74 -20.71 -5.16
C GLU A 15 -19.99 -20.50 -6.66
N MET A 16 -18.97 -20.15 -7.44
CA MET A 16 -19.05 -19.75 -8.84
C MET A 16 -18.55 -20.83 -9.82
N ASP A 17 -18.17 -22.02 -9.33
CA ASP A 17 -17.54 -23.10 -10.13
C ASP A 17 -16.26 -22.61 -10.85
N VAL A 18 -15.41 -21.88 -10.12
CA VAL A 18 -14.13 -21.34 -10.58
C VAL A 18 -13.00 -22.05 -9.88
N SER A 19 -11.97 -22.45 -10.60
CA SER A 19 -10.72 -23.00 -10.02
C SER A 19 -9.71 -21.89 -9.82
N VAL A 20 -9.16 -21.80 -8.62
CA VAL A 20 -8.14 -20.80 -8.25
C VAL A 20 -6.78 -21.46 -8.05
N LYS A 21 -5.74 -20.89 -8.67
CA LYS A 21 -4.34 -21.27 -8.47
C LYS A 21 -3.58 -20.06 -7.93
N VAL A 22 -2.80 -20.24 -6.87
CA VAL A 22 -2.03 -19.16 -6.23
C VAL A 22 -0.55 -19.50 -6.22
N LYS A 23 0.29 -18.55 -6.63
CA LYS A 23 1.75 -18.63 -6.60
C LYS A 23 2.33 -17.42 -5.88
N TYR A 24 3.47 -17.55 -5.24
CA TYR A 24 4.13 -16.50 -4.46
C TYR A 24 5.53 -16.21 -5.05
N ALA A 25 5.72 -15.00 -5.51
CA ALA A 25 6.97 -14.57 -6.16
C ALA A 25 8.10 -14.22 -5.16
N ASP A 26 7.82 -14.20 -3.85
CA ASP A 26 8.79 -13.93 -2.77
C ASP A 26 9.60 -12.64 -2.99
N SER A 27 8.93 -11.59 -3.43
CA SER A 27 9.52 -10.27 -3.75
C SER A 27 10.57 -10.32 -4.87
N SER A 28 10.51 -11.30 -5.75
CA SER A 28 11.39 -11.44 -6.91
C SER A 28 10.63 -11.19 -8.20
N GLN A 29 10.98 -10.12 -8.92
CA GLN A 29 10.39 -9.82 -10.24
C GLN A 29 10.56 -10.98 -11.22
N ARG A 30 11.73 -11.61 -11.24
CA ARG A 30 11.98 -12.77 -12.09
C ARG A 30 11.03 -13.94 -11.78
N ASN A 31 10.76 -14.18 -10.50
CA ASN A 31 9.82 -15.23 -10.10
C ASN A 31 8.40 -14.87 -10.53
N GLU A 32 7.99 -13.60 -10.36
CA GLU A 32 6.69 -13.11 -10.81
C GLU A 32 6.49 -13.37 -12.29
N ASP A 33 7.46 -12.95 -13.13
CA ASP A 33 7.40 -13.13 -14.57
C ASP A 33 7.28 -14.62 -14.95
N MET A 34 8.10 -15.49 -14.35
CA MET A 34 8.04 -16.94 -14.58
C MET A 34 6.69 -17.54 -14.14
N MET A 35 6.18 -17.16 -13.00
CA MET A 35 4.92 -17.68 -12.45
C MET A 35 3.70 -17.24 -13.26
N VAL A 36 3.72 -16.04 -13.81
CA VAL A 36 2.68 -15.58 -14.74
C VAL A 36 2.68 -16.42 -16.02
N GLU A 37 3.85 -16.65 -16.63
CA GLU A 37 3.98 -17.51 -17.80
C GLU A 37 3.46 -18.95 -17.50
N GLU A 38 3.87 -19.54 -16.37
CA GLU A 38 3.41 -20.86 -15.98
C GLU A 38 1.88 -20.92 -15.80
N LEU A 39 1.26 -19.94 -15.13
CA LEU A 39 -0.20 -19.91 -14.96
C LEU A 39 -0.93 -19.78 -16.29
N LEU A 40 -0.39 -18.98 -17.22
CA LEU A 40 -0.92 -18.85 -18.58
C LEU A 40 -0.78 -20.16 -19.37
N ASP A 41 0.35 -20.84 -19.27
CA ASP A 41 0.57 -22.14 -19.93
C ASP A 41 -0.30 -23.25 -19.32
N GLU A 42 -0.64 -23.15 -18.05
CA GLU A 42 -1.63 -24.01 -17.37
C GLU A 42 -3.09 -23.72 -17.77
N GLY A 43 -3.32 -22.74 -18.65
CA GLY A 43 -4.62 -22.41 -19.21
C GLY A 43 -5.51 -21.55 -18.32
N CYS A 44 -4.93 -20.75 -17.42
CA CYS A 44 -5.70 -19.78 -16.66
C CYS A 44 -6.36 -18.76 -17.60
N SER A 45 -7.64 -18.51 -17.42
CA SER A 45 -8.45 -17.60 -18.23
C SER A 45 -8.50 -16.16 -17.71
N LEU A 46 -7.94 -15.93 -16.54
CA LEU A 46 -7.79 -14.64 -15.88
C LEU A 46 -6.53 -14.69 -14.98
N ILE A 47 -5.73 -13.64 -14.99
CA ILE A 47 -4.59 -13.48 -14.10
C ILE A 47 -4.84 -12.32 -13.14
N CYS A 48 -4.70 -12.56 -11.82
CA CYS A 48 -4.70 -11.52 -10.79
C CYS A 48 -3.28 -11.35 -10.26
N VAL A 49 -2.73 -10.13 -10.32
CA VAL A 49 -1.32 -9.87 -9.96
C VAL A 49 -1.21 -8.76 -8.91
N ASN A 50 -0.53 -9.07 -7.81
CA ASN A 50 0.02 -8.06 -6.90
C ASN A 50 1.50 -7.86 -7.26
N LEU A 51 1.79 -6.86 -8.06
CA LEU A 51 3.12 -6.61 -8.64
C LEU A 51 4.22 -6.58 -7.56
N VAL A 52 5.36 -7.17 -7.87
CA VAL A 52 6.59 -6.99 -7.08
C VAL A 52 7.10 -5.55 -7.27
N ASP A 53 7.20 -5.08 -8.51
CA ASP A 53 7.51 -3.71 -8.85
C ASP A 53 6.41 -3.10 -9.73
N ARG A 54 5.73 -2.08 -9.20
CA ARG A 54 4.66 -1.37 -9.94
C ARG A 54 5.12 -0.67 -11.21
N ALA A 55 6.41 -0.39 -11.32
CA ALA A 55 7.01 0.26 -12.50
C ALA A 55 7.48 -0.73 -13.58
N ALA A 56 7.35 -2.05 -13.32
CA ALA A 56 7.81 -3.10 -14.24
C ALA A 56 6.70 -4.11 -14.63
N PRO A 57 5.46 -3.70 -14.96
CA PRO A 57 4.39 -4.63 -15.32
C PRO A 57 4.51 -5.15 -16.76
N SER A 58 5.49 -4.71 -17.54
CA SER A 58 5.54 -4.92 -18.99
C SER A 58 5.62 -6.39 -19.40
N SER A 59 6.36 -7.23 -18.66
CA SER A 59 6.43 -8.68 -18.91
C SER A 59 5.09 -9.36 -18.69
N VAL A 60 4.42 -9.04 -17.58
CA VAL A 60 3.09 -9.55 -17.25
C VAL A 60 2.07 -9.15 -18.33
N ILE A 61 2.06 -7.87 -18.71
CA ILE A 61 1.15 -7.35 -19.75
C ILE A 61 1.39 -8.07 -21.08
N HIS A 62 2.64 -8.18 -21.50
CA HIS A 62 3.01 -8.82 -22.78
C HIS A 62 2.62 -10.31 -22.82
N ALA A 63 2.93 -11.05 -21.74
CA ALA A 63 2.62 -12.47 -21.64
C ALA A 63 1.09 -12.71 -21.70
N ALA A 64 0.31 -11.93 -20.96
CA ALA A 64 -1.13 -12.03 -20.94
C ALA A 64 -1.77 -11.58 -22.26
N GLN A 65 -1.31 -10.48 -22.85
CA GLN A 65 -1.79 -9.95 -24.13
C GLN A 65 -1.58 -10.93 -25.28
N SER A 66 -0.40 -11.60 -25.33
CA SER A 66 -0.09 -12.57 -26.38
C SER A 66 -1.01 -13.79 -26.38
N ARG A 67 -1.64 -14.08 -25.23
CA ARG A 67 -2.59 -15.18 -25.05
C ARG A 67 -4.05 -14.69 -24.92
N GLU A 68 -4.28 -13.38 -25.08
CA GLU A 68 -5.59 -12.72 -24.92
C GLU A 68 -6.24 -12.93 -23.53
N VAL A 69 -5.44 -13.17 -22.48
CA VAL A 69 -5.91 -13.39 -21.12
C VAL A 69 -5.95 -12.07 -20.36
N PRO A 70 -7.11 -11.63 -19.83
CA PRO A 70 -7.21 -10.38 -19.07
C PRO A 70 -6.39 -10.42 -17.78
N VAL A 71 -5.96 -9.24 -17.32
CA VAL A 71 -5.20 -9.07 -16.09
C VAL A 71 -5.91 -8.11 -15.14
N ILE A 72 -6.04 -8.50 -13.88
CA ILE A 72 -6.44 -7.63 -12.78
C ILE A 72 -5.20 -7.41 -11.91
N PHE A 73 -4.68 -6.20 -11.94
CA PHE A 73 -3.70 -5.78 -10.93
C PHE A 73 -4.43 -5.42 -9.64
N PHE A 74 -3.88 -5.79 -8.51
CA PHE A 74 -4.47 -5.43 -7.22
C PHE A 74 -3.42 -4.94 -6.23
N ASN A 75 -3.84 -4.15 -5.25
CA ASN A 75 -2.99 -3.55 -4.23
C ASN A 75 -1.94 -2.57 -4.79
N ARG A 76 -0.95 -3.04 -5.54
CA ARG A 76 0.06 -2.17 -6.18
C ARG A 76 -0.42 -1.74 -7.57
N GLU A 77 -0.77 -0.47 -7.67
CA GLU A 77 -1.26 0.13 -8.90
C GLU A 77 -0.12 0.32 -9.91
N PRO A 78 -0.21 -0.24 -11.12
CA PRO A 78 0.71 0.12 -12.21
C PRO A 78 0.65 1.62 -12.51
N VAL A 79 1.62 2.15 -13.23
CA VAL A 79 1.51 3.53 -13.72
C VAL A 79 0.41 3.63 -14.79
N GLU A 80 -0.22 4.79 -14.88
CA GLU A 80 -1.40 5.00 -15.74
C GLU A 80 -1.12 4.64 -17.20
N GLU A 81 0.08 4.95 -17.69
CA GLU A 81 0.52 4.65 -19.04
C GLU A 81 0.51 3.15 -19.33
N ASP A 82 0.88 2.32 -18.35
CA ASP A 82 0.89 0.87 -18.50
C ASP A 82 -0.53 0.29 -18.47
N LEU A 83 -1.43 0.80 -17.62
CA LEU A 83 -2.82 0.38 -17.60
C LEU A 83 -3.56 0.69 -18.90
N ASN A 84 -3.16 1.74 -19.61
CA ASN A 84 -3.77 2.15 -20.87
C ASN A 84 -3.20 1.42 -22.10
N ARG A 85 -2.22 0.52 -21.95
CA ARG A 85 -1.59 -0.21 -23.08
C ARG A 85 -2.49 -1.24 -23.72
N TRP A 86 -3.48 -1.75 -22.98
CA TRP A 86 -4.40 -2.75 -23.47
C TRP A 86 -5.74 -2.66 -22.73
N ASN A 87 -6.85 -2.86 -23.43
CA ASN A 87 -8.19 -2.70 -22.91
C ASN A 87 -8.71 -3.85 -22.03
N ARG A 88 -7.88 -4.85 -21.75
CA ARG A 88 -8.17 -5.95 -20.81
C ARG A 88 -7.27 -5.91 -19.56
N LEU A 89 -6.74 -4.75 -19.23
CA LEU A 89 -6.03 -4.48 -17.99
C LEU A 89 -6.96 -3.76 -17.03
N TYR A 90 -7.02 -4.23 -15.82
CA TYR A 90 -7.86 -3.67 -14.76
C TYR A 90 -7.05 -3.47 -13.50
N TYR A 91 -7.46 -2.53 -12.66
CA TYR A 91 -6.87 -2.33 -11.35
C TYR A 91 -7.95 -2.28 -10.27
N VAL A 92 -7.68 -2.96 -9.15
CA VAL A 92 -8.50 -2.93 -7.94
C VAL A 92 -7.62 -2.62 -6.74
N GLY A 93 -7.87 -1.51 -6.08
CA GLY A 93 -7.10 -1.08 -4.92
C GLY A 93 -7.82 -0.01 -4.10
N ALA A 94 -7.17 0.42 -3.01
CA ALA A 94 -7.67 1.48 -2.15
C ALA A 94 -7.44 2.85 -2.79
N ASN A 95 -8.35 3.81 -2.50
CA ASN A 95 -8.10 5.21 -2.81
C ASN A 95 -7.13 5.81 -1.77
N ALA A 96 -5.85 5.79 -2.08
CA ALA A 96 -4.80 6.25 -1.18
C ALA A 96 -4.92 7.75 -0.83
N LYS A 97 -5.41 8.58 -1.76
CA LYS A 97 -5.63 10.02 -1.52
C LYS A 97 -6.73 10.23 -0.48
N GLU A 98 -7.88 9.62 -0.69
CA GLU A 98 -9.01 9.68 0.25
C GLU A 98 -8.61 9.11 1.62
N SER A 99 -7.91 7.97 1.63
CA SER A 99 -7.41 7.36 2.88
C SER A 99 -6.48 8.31 3.64
N GLY A 100 -5.56 9.00 2.96
CA GLY A 100 -4.67 9.99 3.56
C GLY A 100 -5.44 11.22 4.07
N ASP A 101 -6.39 11.71 3.30
CA ASP A 101 -7.22 12.85 3.70
C ASP A 101 -8.02 12.53 4.97
N LEU A 102 -8.70 11.39 5.02
CA LEU A 102 -9.46 10.95 6.20
C LEU A 102 -8.56 10.78 7.44
N GLN A 103 -7.36 10.22 7.27
CA GLN A 103 -6.39 10.11 8.38
C GLN A 103 -5.97 11.48 8.90
N GLY A 104 -5.69 12.42 8.00
CA GLY A 104 -5.30 13.78 8.37
C GLY A 104 -6.43 14.56 9.03
N GLU A 105 -7.66 14.41 8.56
CA GLU A 105 -8.86 15.01 9.16
C GLU A 105 -9.12 14.48 10.56
N GLU A 106 -8.99 13.16 10.77
CA GLU A 106 -9.15 12.54 12.09
C GLU A 106 -8.06 13.00 13.06
N ALA A 107 -6.79 12.99 12.63
CA ALA A 107 -5.70 13.51 13.44
C ALA A 107 -5.89 14.99 13.79
N CYS A 108 -6.31 15.81 12.84
CA CYS A 108 -6.60 17.23 13.07
C CYS A 108 -7.73 17.42 14.09
N ARG A 109 -8.80 16.64 14.00
CA ARG A 109 -9.92 16.68 14.95
C ARG A 109 -9.46 16.29 16.36
N TYR A 110 -8.68 15.22 16.47
CA TYR A 110 -8.11 14.77 17.73
C TYR A 110 -7.22 15.84 18.35
N LEU A 111 -6.26 16.37 17.63
CA LEU A 111 -5.31 17.37 18.13
C LEU A 111 -6.00 18.67 18.57
N LYS A 112 -7.06 19.10 17.87
CA LYS A 112 -7.86 20.27 18.28
C LYS A 112 -8.62 20.06 19.60
N SER A 113 -9.02 18.84 19.90
CA SER A 113 -9.71 18.50 21.14
C SER A 113 -8.76 18.12 22.29
N HIS A 114 -7.46 17.98 22.03
CA HIS A 114 -6.44 17.57 22.98
C HIS A 114 -5.24 18.53 22.96
N PRO A 115 -5.41 19.77 23.50
CA PRO A 115 -4.33 20.75 23.51
C PRO A 115 -3.09 20.28 24.28
N GLU A 116 -3.24 19.32 25.18
CA GLU A 116 -2.14 18.66 25.91
C GLU A 116 -1.20 17.83 24.99
N ALA A 117 -1.54 17.63 23.73
CA ALA A 117 -0.67 17.02 22.75
C ALA A 117 0.51 17.92 22.37
N ASP A 118 0.35 19.23 22.50
CA ASP A 118 1.48 20.20 22.53
C ASP A 118 2.17 20.11 23.89
N ARG A 119 3.18 19.25 23.97
CA ARG A 119 3.83 18.86 25.24
C ARG A 119 4.68 19.97 25.85
N ASN A 120 5.26 20.83 25.04
CA ASN A 120 6.15 21.91 25.46
C ASN A 120 5.46 23.28 25.47
N GLY A 121 4.24 23.39 24.91
CA GLY A 121 3.40 24.59 24.90
C GLY A 121 3.90 25.67 23.92
N ASP A 122 4.66 25.32 22.89
CA ASP A 122 5.19 26.27 21.91
C ASP A 122 4.27 26.53 20.72
N GLY A 123 3.15 25.82 20.65
CA GLY A 123 2.14 25.92 19.59
C GLY A 123 2.42 25.09 18.36
N GLU A 124 3.35 24.14 18.44
CA GLU A 124 3.65 23.14 17.44
C GLU A 124 3.44 21.74 18.03
N ILE A 125 3.09 20.76 17.19
CA ILE A 125 2.94 19.37 17.62
C ILE A 125 4.14 18.59 17.12
N GLU A 126 4.95 18.11 18.07
CA GLU A 126 6.03 17.19 17.77
C GLU A 126 5.47 15.80 17.45
N TYR A 127 6.00 15.23 16.37
CA TYR A 127 5.56 13.91 15.96
C TYR A 127 6.67 13.03 15.43
N VAL A 128 6.44 11.73 15.49
CA VAL A 128 7.20 10.71 14.76
C VAL A 128 6.30 10.05 13.75
N LEU A 129 6.81 9.82 12.55
CA LEU A 129 6.03 9.23 11.46
C LEU A 129 6.54 7.83 11.12
N PHE A 130 5.59 6.92 10.97
CA PHE A 130 5.84 5.59 10.40
C PHE A 130 5.18 5.44 9.06
N GLU A 131 5.97 5.22 8.03
CA GLU A 131 5.51 4.89 6.69
C GLU A 131 5.55 3.38 6.47
N GLY A 132 4.76 2.90 5.52
CA GLY A 132 4.72 1.50 5.13
C GLY A 132 6.01 1.04 4.45
N GLU A 133 5.90 0.50 3.26
CA GLU A 133 7.04 0.04 2.45
C GLU A 133 7.56 1.18 1.58
N ALA A 134 8.89 1.31 1.49
CA ALA A 134 9.52 2.28 0.60
C ALA A 134 9.11 2.06 -0.87
N GLY A 135 8.72 3.14 -1.53
CA GLY A 135 8.29 3.09 -2.94
C GLY A 135 6.85 2.58 -3.18
N HIS A 136 6.15 2.16 -2.13
CA HIS A 136 4.75 1.79 -2.26
C HIS A 136 3.88 3.05 -2.39
N GLN A 137 3.11 3.17 -3.48
CA GLN A 137 2.33 4.38 -3.76
C GLN A 137 1.36 4.76 -2.64
N ASP A 138 0.69 3.77 -2.03
CA ASP A 138 -0.24 4.05 -0.94
C ASP A 138 0.47 4.60 0.30
N ALA A 139 1.67 4.11 0.61
CA ALA A 139 2.46 4.61 1.73
C ALA A 139 2.79 6.08 1.52
N ILE A 140 3.37 6.41 0.36
CA ILE A 140 3.80 7.77 0.00
C ILE A 140 2.61 8.74 -0.06
N ILE A 141 1.55 8.36 -0.78
CA ILE A 141 0.37 9.23 -0.97
C ILE A 141 -0.35 9.48 0.36
N ARG A 142 -0.54 8.44 1.17
CA ARG A 142 -1.22 8.56 2.47
C ARG A 142 -0.42 9.42 3.44
N THR A 143 0.91 9.25 3.46
CA THR A 143 1.81 10.10 4.26
C THR A 143 1.68 11.56 3.87
N ASP A 144 1.86 11.88 2.58
CA ASP A 144 1.79 13.26 2.09
C ASP A 144 0.42 13.90 2.37
N ARG A 145 -0.66 13.17 2.01
CA ARG A 145 -2.03 13.69 2.16
C ARG A 145 -2.42 13.90 3.62
N SER A 146 -2.06 13.00 4.54
CA SER A 146 -2.39 13.13 5.95
C SER A 146 -1.69 14.32 6.59
N LEU A 147 -0.39 14.49 6.34
CA LEU A 147 0.35 15.66 6.85
C LEU A 147 -0.16 16.98 6.28
N LYS A 148 -0.49 16.97 4.97
CA LYS A 148 -1.06 18.14 4.30
C LYS A 148 -2.40 18.54 4.94
N LYS A 149 -3.30 17.59 5.18
CA LYS A 149 -4.60 17.84 5.80
C LYS A 149 -4.50 18.38 7.23
N ILE A 150 -3.57 17.86 8.03
CA ILE A 150 -3.32 18.38 9.38
C ILE A 150 -2.89 19.85 9.31
N LYS A 151 -1.96 20.19 8.40
CA LYS A 151 -1.49 21.56 8.19
C LYS A 151 -2.60 22.48 7.68
N GLU A 152 -3.41 22.04 6.71
CA GLU A 152 -4.59 22.76 6.20
C GLU A 152 -5.60 23.02 7.32
N GLY A 153 -5.69 22.13 8.31
CA GLY A 153 -6.47 22.29 9.52
C GLY A 153 -5.95 23.35 10.49
N GLY A 154 -4.81 24.01 10.18
CA GLY A 154 -4.20 25.05 10.99
C GLY A 154 -3.28 24.55 12.11
N ILE A 155 -2.93 23.28 12.11
CA ILE A 155 -2.00 22.69 13.09
C ILE A 155 -0.59 22.78 12.55
N LYS A 156 0.33 23.36 13.32
CA LYS A 156 1.73 23.36 13.02
C LYS A 156 2.34 22.04 13.50
N LEU A 157 3.21 21.47 12.68
CA LEU A 157 3.81 20.17 12.91
C LEU A 157 5.35 20.28 12.89
N GLN A 158 5.99 19.70 13.90
CA GLN A 158 7.44 19.51 13.98
C GLN A 158 7.77 18.03 13.91
N GLU A 159 8.41 17.60 12.80
CA GLU A 159 8.85 16.22 12.66
C GLU A 159 10.12 15.97 13.48
N LEU A 160 10.03 15.07 14.46
CA LEU A 160 11.18 14.61 15.23
C LEU A 160 11.89 13.45 14.54
N ASN A 161 11.16 12.59 13.89
CA ASN A 161 11.72 11.45 13.18
C ASN A 161 10.74 10.83 12.17
N PHE A 162 11.32 10.29 11.10
CA PHE A 162 10.63 9.50 10.07
C PHE A 162 11.22 8.08 10.03
N GLN A 163 10.36 7.06 9.94
CA GLN A 163 10.76 5.66 9.87
C GLN A 163 9.91 4.90 8.85
N ILE A 164 10.55 4.01 8.09
CA ILE A 164 9.86 3.04 7.24
C ILE A 164 9.69 1.75 8.03
N ALA A 165 8.45 1.28 8.20
CA ALA A 165 8.14 0.09 8.98
C ALA A 165 7.73 -1.13 8.12
N ASN A 166 7.72 -1.01 6.79
CA ASN A 166 7.45 -2.11 5.83
C ASN A 166 6.17 -2.91 6.13
N TRP A 167 5.10 -2.24 6.58
CA TRP A 167 3.85 -2.86 7.03
C TRP A 167 4.04 -3.89 8.16
N SER A 168 5.22 -3.92 8.78
CA SER A 168 5.58 -4.89 9.82
C SER A 168 5.29 -4.33 11.21
N ARG A 169 4.31 -4.95 11.89
CA ARG A 169 4.01 -4.64 13.30
C ARG A 169 5.24 -4.76 14.21
N THR A 170 6.07 -5.77 13.98
CA THR A 170 7.28 -6.02 14.78
C THR A 170 8.31 -4.91 14.56
N GLN A 171 8.55 -4.49 13.31
CA GLN A 171 9.46 -3.39 13.01
C GLN A 171 8.95 -2.09 13.59
N ALA A 172 7.67 -1.74 13.40
CA ALA A 172 7.08 -0.52 13.94
C ALA A 172 7.21 -0.48 15.47
N LYS A 173 6.87 -1.59 16.16
CA LYS A 173 6.98 -1.69 17.61
C LYS A 173 8.44 -1.49 18.09
N SER A 174 9.39 -2.18 17.49
CA SER A 174 10.82 -2.07 17.87
C SER A 174 11.35 -0.64 17.68
N ARG A 175 11.04 -0.02 16.54
CA ARG A 175 11.46 1.35 16.24
C ARG A 175 10.78 2.36 17.17
N MET A 176 9.48 2.18 17.48
CA MET A 176 8.78 3.08 18.41
C MET A 176 9.38 3.04 19.82
N ILE A 177 9.78 1.86 20.31
CA ILE A 177 10.49 1.75 21.61
C ILE A 177 11.79 2.55 21.58
N GLN A 178 12.55 2.49 20.49
CA GLN A 178 13.79 3.29 20.35
C GLN A 178 13.51 4.79 20.33
N LEU A 179 12.44 5.22 19.64
CA LEU A 179 12.05 6.64 19.58
C LEU A 179 11.54 7.14 20.93
N ILE A 180 10.76 6.37 21.68
CA ILE A 180 10.34 6.71 23.04
C ILE A 180 11.54 6.86 23.94
N ASN A 181 12.54 5.95 23.86
CA ASN A 181 13.77 6.06 24.66
C ASN A 181 14.60 7.29 24.28
N ARG A 182 14.54 7.73 23.01
CA ARG A 182 15.30 8.89 22.53
C ARG A 182 14.62 10.22 22.85
N PHE A 183 13.31 10.32 22.62
CA PHE A 183 12.57 11.57 22.69
C PHE A 183 11.75 11.71 23.97
N GLY A 184 11.45 10.59 24.66
CA GLY A 184 10.73 10.59 25.93
C GLY A 184 9.36 11.25 25.82
N ASN A 185 9.19 12.30 26.62
CA ASN A 185 7.92 13.05 26.69
C ASN A 185 7.73 14.07 25.56
N GLN A 186 8.60 14.12 24.57
CA GLN A 186 8.43 15.02 23.42
C GLN A 186 7.42 14.46 22.39
N ILE A 187 7.11 13.16 22.46
CA ILE A 187 6.15 12.47 21.58
C ILE A 187 4.99 11.86 22.37
#